data_e618974a9b8851d45d79242fc639c205
#
_entry.id   e618974a9b8851d45d79242fc639c205
#
_cell.length_a   1.000
_cell.length_b   1.000
_cell.length_c   1.000
_cell.angle_alpha   90.00
_cell.angle_beta   90.00
_cell.angle_gamma   90.00
#
_symmetry.space_group_name_H-M   'P 1'
#
loop_
_entity.id
_entity.type
_entity.pdbx_description
1 polymer ?
#
loop_
_entity_poly.entity_id
_entity_poly.type
_entity_poly.pdbx_seq_one_letter_code
_entity_poly.pdbx_strand_id
1 'polypeptide(L)'
;QVQGINGSRITTLKYQGFELEKGKNRLNSLPSTFDDIGQCAETLTIILTDSILDLTIRLNYTIFPEYNVLVRNTEFLNNSNNKLTLLKAMSLQLDLPDSQYDFIQFSGAWLRERQLYRTSLRPGIQAIDSLRYSSSPQQNPFFMLSRRETTEHSGEVYGFNFIYSGNFQNMIEVDHFDTARVT
;
A
#
# COMPACT_ATOMS: atom_id res chain seq x y z
N GLN A 1 -3.01 -8.28 9.70
CA GLN A 1 -3.10 -9.38 10.67
C GLN A 1 -4.18 -9.07 11.70
N VAL A 2 -5.12 -9.98 11.89
CA VAL A 2 -6.24 -9.86 12.83
C VAL A 2 -6.05 -10.87 13.96
N GLN A 3 -6.38 -10.48 15.17
CA GLN A 3 -6.39 -11.37 16.36
C GLN A 3 -7.80 -11.50 16.87
N GLY A 4 -8.25 -12.75 16.99
CA GLY A 4 -9.54 -13.10 17.60
C GLY A 4 -9.52 -13.01 19.12
N ILE A 5 -10.69 -13.11 19.75
CA ILE A 5 -10.87 -13.03 21.21
C ILE A 5 -10.08 -14.10 21.99
N ASN A 6 -9.84 -15.25 21.38
CA ASN A 6 -9.04 -16.35 21.93
C ASN A 6 -7.52 -16.18 21.78
N GLY A 7 -7.06 -15.03 21.25
CA GLY A 7 -5.66 -14.75 20.99
C GLY A 7 -5.12 -15.34 19.68
N SER A 8 -5.91 -16.14 18.95
CA SER A 8 -5.50 -16.69 17.65
C SER A 8 -5.28 -15.58 16.63
N ARG A 9 -4.23 -15.71 15.83
CA ARG A 9 -3.89 -14.82 14.71
C ARG A 9 -4.05 -15.50 13.36
N ILE A 10 -4.66 -16.67 13.35
CA ILE A 10 -4.91 -17.42 12.11
C ILE A 10 -6.22 -16.92 11.52
N THR A 11 -6.17 -16.56 10.25
CA THR A 11 -7.35 -16.19 9.45
C THR A 11 -7.49 -17.16 8.30
N THR A 12 -8.72 -17.56 7.98
CA THR A 12 -9.06 -18.47 6.88
C THR A 12 -9.98 -17.73 5.91
N LEU A 13 -9.39 -16.78 5.20
CA LEU A 13 -10.11 -15.96 4.23
C LEU A 13 -10.47 -16.77 2.99
N LYS A 14 -11.73 -16.71 2.59
CA LYS A 14 -12.25 -17.31 1.35
C LYS A 14 -12.82 -16.22 0.44
N TYR A 15 -12.56 -16.36 -0.85
CA TYR A 15 -13.16 -15.49 -1.85
C TYR A 15 -14.67 -15.68 -1.87
N GLN A 16 -15.41 -14.57 -1.77
CA GLN A 16 -16.87 -14.54 -1.79
C GLN A 16 -17.42 -14.01 -3.11
N GLY A 17 -16.76 -13.03 -3.71
CA GLY A 17 -17.19 -12.39 -4.93
C GLY A 17 -16.43 -11.10 -5.19
N PHE A 18 -16.91 -10.35 -6.19
CA PHE A 18 -16.40 -9.03 -6.52
C PHE A 18 -17.52 -8.09 -6.94
N GLU A 19 -17.26 -6.80 -6.82
CA GLU A 19 -18.14 -5.71 -7.27
C GLU A 19 -17.34 -4.79 -8.20
N LEU A 20 -18.00 -4.22 -9.21
CA LEU A 20 -17.41 -3.21 -10.11
C LEU A 20 -18.28 -1.96 -10.05
N GLU A 21 -17.67 -0.83 -9.79
CA GLU A 21 -18.34 0.47 -9.69
C GLU A 21 -17.58 1.53 -10.49
N LYS A 22 -18.33 2.46 -11.08
CA LYS A 22 -17.74 3.67 -11.68
C LYS A 22 -17.44 4.69 -10.60
N GLY A 23 -16.30 5.37 -10.76
CA GLY A 23 -15.84 6.36 -9.81
C GLY A 23 -15.05 5.76 -8.65
N LYS A 24 -14.74 6.60 -7.67
CA LYS A 24 -14.07 6.24 -6.43
C LYS A 24 -14.79 6.84 -5.23
N ASN A 25 -15.23 5.98 -4.33
CA ASN A 25 -15.83 6.41 -3.07
C ASN A 25 -14.80 7.06 -2.15
N ARG A 26 -15.19 8.15 -1.49
CA ARG A 26 -14.38 8.78 -0.45
C ARG A 26 -14.32 7.89 0.79
N LEU A 27 -13.16 7.83 1.42
CA LEU A 27 -13.02 7.17 2.71
C LEU A 27 -13.53 8.11 3.81
N ASN A 28 -14.44 7.60 4.66
CA ASN A 28 -14.96 8.39 5.77
C ASN A 28 -13.85 8.67 6.79
N SER A 29 -13.62 9.95 7.09
CA SER A 29 -12.66 10.43 8.09
C SER A 29 -11.19 10.07 7.82
N LEU A 30 -10.84 9.60 6.63
CA LEU A 30 -9.48 9.28 6.23
C LEU A 30 -9.09 10.08 4.98
N PRO A 31 -7.82 10.48 4.86
CA PRO A 31 -7.33 11.08 3.62
C PRO A 31 -7.41 10.04 2.50
N SER A 32 -7.87 10.47 1.34
CA SER A 32 -7.98 9.60 0.17
C SER A 32 -7.88 10.41 -1.11
N THR A 33 -7.51 9.74 -2.20
CA THR A 33 -7.75 10.27 -3.54
C THR A 33 -9.24 10.35 -3.80
N PHE A 34 -9.66 11.19 -4.70
CA PHE A 34 -11.05 11.37 -5.09
C PHE A 34 -11.15 11.59 -6.61
N ASP A 35 -12.33 11.34 -7.13
CA ASP A 35 -12.70 11.58 -8.51
C ASP A 35 -13.73 12.73 -8.52
N ASP A 36 -13.30 13.94 -8.87
CA ASP A 36 -14.16 15.14 -8.84
C ASP A 36 -15.32 15.06 -9.82
N ILE A 37 -15.11 14.38 -10.95
CA ILE A 37 -16.09 14.28 -12.03
C ILE A 37 -16.97 13.03 -11.87
N GLY A 38 -16.53 12.07 -11.05
CA GLY A 38 -17.22 10.80 -10.81
C GLY A 38 -17.27 9.85 -12.01
N GLN A 39 -16.43 10.08 -13.02
CA GLN A 39 -16.44 9.32 -14.29
C GLN A 39 -15.06 8.91 -14.79
N CYS A 40 -13.97 9.42 -14.17
CA CYS A 40 -12.60 9.18 -14.63
C CYS A 40 -11.96 7.95 -13.99
N ALA A 41 -12.63 7.33 -13.03
CA ALA A 41 -12.12 6.17 -12.29
C ALA A 41 -13.09 4.99 -12.36
N GLU A 42 -12.53 3.80 -12.20
CA GLU A 42 -13.29 2.56 -11.99
C GLU A 42 -12.73 1.82 -10.79
N THR A 43 -13.61 1.29 -9.96
CA THR A 43 -13.24 0.57 -8.73
C THR A 43 -13.67 -0.88 -8.81
N LEU A 44 -12.71 -1.80 -8.66
CA LEU A 44 -12.92 -3.21 -8.38
C LEU A 44 -12.82 -3.44 -6.89
N THR A 45 -13.84 -4.03 -6.27
CA THR A 45 -13.83 -4.49 -4.89
C THR A 45 -13.85 -6.01 -4.86
N ILE A 46 -12.82 -6.64 -4.31
CA ILE A 46 -12.77 -8.08 -4.05
C ILE A 46 -13.20 -8.32 -2.62
N ILE A 47 -14.15 -9.24 -2.41
CA ILE A 47 -14.75 -9.55 -1.12
C ILE A 47 -14.23 -10.90 -0.63
N LEU A 48 -13.62 -10.89 0.55
CA LEU A 48 -13.12 -12.07 1.25
C LEU A 48 -13.83 -12.19 2.60
N THR A 49 -14.14 -13.42 3.00
CA THR A 49 -14.80 -13.69 4.30
C THR A 49 -14.07 -14.76 5.09
N ASP A 50 -14.04 -14.59 6.39
CA ASP A 50 -13.63 -15.59 7.37
C ASP A 50 -14.85 -15.96 8.22
N SER A 51 -15.36 -17.19 8.04
CA SER A 51 -16.56 -17.65 8.76
C SER A 51 -16.32 -17.99 10.22
N ILE A 52 -15.07 -18.17 10.64
CA ILE A 52 -14.71 -18.46 12.05
C ILE A 52 -14.69 -17.19 12.87
N LEU A 53 -14.10 -16.14 12.30
CA LEU A 53 -14.01 -14.82 12.93
C LEU A 53 -15.24 -13.94 12.66
N ASP A 54 -16.10 -14.35 11.75
CA ASP A 54 -17.19 -13.53 11.18
C ASP A 54 -16.68 -12.15 10.71
N LEU A 55 -15.61 -12.22 9.92
CA LEU A 55 -14.87 -11.07 9.39
C LEU A 55 -15.04 -10.99 7.88
N THR A 56 -15.37 -9.80 7.38
CA THR A 56 -15.30 -9.51 5.95
C THR A 56 -14.16 -8.55 5.68
N ILE A 57 -13.38 -8.82 4.64
CA ILE A 57 -12.35 -7.93 4.12
C ILE A 57 -12.73 -7.52 2.70
N ARG A 58 -12.72 -6.21 2.43
CA ARG A 58 -12.92 -5.64 1.11
C ARG A 58 -11.60 -5.07 0.61
N LEU A 59 -11.12 -5.59 -0.51
CA LEU A 59 -9.91 -5.12 -1.18
C LEU A 59 -10.33 -4.23 -2.35
N ASN A 60 -10.19 -2.93 -2.19
CA ASN A 60 -10.59 -1.95 -3.20
C ASN A 60 -9.39 -1.58 -4.08
N TYR A 61 -9.57 -1.69 -5.40
CA TYR A 61 -8.61 -1.31 -6.43
C TYR A 61 -9.29 -0.30 -7.35
N THR A 62 -8.82 0.93 -7.32
CA THR A 62 -9.37 1.99 -8.18
C THR A 62 -8.33 2.38 -9.21
N ILE A 63 -8.69 2.32 -10.48
CA ILE A 63 -7.84 2.77 -11.58
C ILE A 63 -8.28 4.15 -12.07
N PHE A 64 -7.28 4.98 -12.38
CA PHE A 64 -7.43 6.27 -13.06
C PHE A 64 -6.66 6.18 -14.39
N PRO A 65 -7.30 5.72 -15.47
CA PRO A 65 -6.60 5.38 -16.72
C PRO A 65 -5.85 6.57 -17.33
N GLU A 66 -6.44 7.76 -17.28
CA GLU A 66 -5.83 8.97 -17.86
C GLU A 66 -4.54 9.40 -17.16
N TYR A 67 -4.38 9.01 -15.89
CA TYR A 67 -3.21 9.37 -15.08
C TYR A 67 -2.23 8.21 -14.87
N ASN A 68 -2.56 7.04 -15.39
CA ASN A 68 -1.79 5.81 -15.15
C ASN A 68 -1.58 5.53 -13.65
N VAL A 69 -2.64 5.73 -12.85
CA VAL A 69 -2.62 5.60 -11.39
C VAL A 69 -3.55 4.49 -10.96
N LEU A 70 -3.03 3.63 -10.08
CA LEU A 70 -3.79 2.63 -9.33
C LEU A 70 -3.81 3.03 -7.84
N VAL A 71 -5.00 3.14 -7.27
CA VAL A 71 -5.20 3.40 -5.85
C VAL A 71 -5.72 2.15 -5.17
N ARG A 72 -5.20 1.85 -3.99
CA ARG A 72 -5.61 0.68 -3.22
C ARG A 72 -5.91 1.03 -1.78
N ASN A 73 -7.00 0.48 -1.25
CA ASN A 73 -7.30 0.48 0.18
C ASN A 73 -7.94 -0.84 0.61
N THR A 74 -7.89 -1.12 1.90
CA THR A 74 -8.45 -2.33 2.50
C THR A 74 -9.41 -1.94 3.61
N GLU A 75 -10.60 -2.52 3.59
CA GLU A 75 -11.61 -2.36 4.64
C GLU A 75 -11.76 -3.66 5.43
N PHE A 76 -11.91 -3.53 6.74
CA PHE A 76 -12.13 -4.64 7.67
C PHE A 76 -13.49 -4.44 8.35
N LEU A 77 -14.40 -5.37 8.12
CA LEU A 77 -15.76 -5.35 8.66
C LEU A 77 -15.90 -6.50 9.65
N ASN A 78 -15.98 -6.16 10.92
CA ASN A 78 -16.26 -7.12 11.98
C ASN A 78 -17.78 -7.32 12.06
N ASN A 79 -18.29 -8.47 11.58
CA ASN A 79 -19.70 -8.81 11.60
C ASN A 79 -20.09 -9.54 12.90
N SER A 80 -19.10 -9.96 13.69
CA SER A 80 -19.33 -10.67 14.95
C SER A 80 -19.69 -9.71 16.11
N ASN A 81 -20.26 -10.26 17.16
CA ASN A 81 -20.45 -9.55 18.42
C ASN A 81 -19.17 -9.51 19.28
N ASN A 82 -18.09 -10.17 18.85
CA ASN A 82 -16.83 -10.26 19.57
C ASN A 82 -15.86 -9.15 19.14
N LYS A 83 -15.02 -8.74 20.07
CA LYS A 83 -13.93 -7.80 19.77
C LYS A 83 -12.85 -8.51 18.95
N LEU A 84 -12.52 -7.95 17.78
CA LEU A 84 -11.33 -8.30 17.00
C LEU A 84 -10.27 -7.22 17.16
N THR A 85 -9.00 -7.61 17.22
CA THR A 85 -7.89 -6.68 17.29
C THR A 85 -7.14 -6.68 15.96
N LEU A 86 -7.09 -5.54 15.31
CA LEU A 86 -6.29 -5.35 14.10
C LEU A 86 -4.85 -5.03 14.51
N LEU A 87 -3.96 -6.01 14.38
CA LEU A 87 -2.55 -5.87 14.75
C LEU A 87 -1.72 -5.23 13.65
N LYS A 88 -2.03 -5.51 12.40
CA LYS A 88 -1.34 -4.96 11.23
C LYS A 88 -2.29 -4.88 10.05
N ALA A 89 -2.38 -3.72 9.43
CA ALA A 89 -3.07 -3.51 8.17
C ALA A 89 -2.03 -3.11 7.12
N MET A 90 -2.00 -3.87 6.01
CA MET A 90 -1.17 -3.57 4.84
C MET A 90 -2.11 -3.08 3.75
N SER A 91 -1.89 -1.85 3.28
CA SER A 91 -2.73 -1.29 2.22
C SER A 91 -2.36 -1.80 0.83
N LEU A 92 -1.11 -2.22 0.64
CA LEU A 92 -0.61 -2.79 -0.61
C LEU A 92 0.23 -4.04 -0.33
N GLN A 93 0.16 -5.01 -1.24
CA GLN A 93 1.17 -6.03 -1.46
C GLN A 93 1.27 -6.22 -2.97
N LEU A 94 2.46 -6.01 -3.50
CA LEU A 94 2.75 -6.12 -4.93
C LEU A 94 4.04 -6.89 -5.11
N ASP A 95 3.98 -7.97 -5.90
CA ASP A 95 5.16 -8.74 -6.29
C ASP A 95 5.63 -8.27 -7.67
N LEU A 96 6.91 -7.92 -7.77
CA LEU A 96 7.59 -7.59 -9.00
C LEU A 96 8.37 -8.82 -9.49
N PRO A 97 8.54 -8.98 -10.81
CA PRO A 97 9.12 -10.20 -11.38
C PRO A 97 10.59 -10.41 -11.05
N ASP A 98 11.31 -9.34 -10.72
CA ASP A 98 12.74 -9.35 -10.40
C ASP A 98 13.10 -8.23 -9.42
N SER A 99 14.34 -8.20 -8.95
CA SER A 99 14.86 -7.17 -8.05
C SER A 99 15.76 -6.13 -8.73
N GLN A 100 15.81 -6.10 -10.07
CA GLN A 100 16.71 -5.21 -10.81
C GLN A 100 16.20 -3.76 -10.84
N TYR A 101 15.93 -3.23 -9.65
CA TYR A 101 15.48 -1.85 -9.44
C TYR A 101 16.42 -1.11 -8.51
N ASP A 102 16.47 0.18 -8.71
CA ASP A 102 16.98 1.11 -7.72
C ASP A 102 15.81 1.64 -6.89
N PHE A 103 16.00 1.66 -5.59
CA PHE A 103 15.12 2.23 -4.60
C PHE A 103 15.45 3.70 -4.42
N ILE A 104 14.51 4.58 -4.77
CA ILE A 104 14.64 6.02 -4.68
C ILE A 104 13.72 6.51 -3.57
N GLN A 105 14.29 7.12 -2.55
CA GLN A 105 13.58 7.67 -1.41
C GLN A 105 13.95 9.13 -1.20
N PHE A 106 13.10 9.85 -0.47
CA PHE A 106 13.30 11.24 -0.13
C PHE A 106 13.36 11.42 1.38
N SER A 107 14.41 12.07 1.83
CA SER A 107 14.65 12.35 3.23
C SER A 107 15.20 13.78 3.38
N GLY A 108 15.31 14.28 4.58
CA GLY A 108 15.89 15.59 4.79
C GLY A 108 15.62 16.16 6.17
N ALA A 109 15.76 17.48 6.25
CA ALA A 109 15.51 18.28 7.45
C ALA A 109 15.01 19.66 7.03
N TRP A 110 14.68 20.51 7.99
CA TRP A 110 14.35 21.89 7.73
C TRP A 110 15.45 22.61 6.95
N LEU A 111 15.09 23.34 5.89
CA LEU A 111 15.96 24.00 4.89
C LEU A 111 16.77 23.04 3.99
N ARG A 112 16.55 21.76 4.09
CA ARG A 112 17.13 20.76 3.17
C ARG A 112 16.20 19.56 3.02
N GLU A 113 14.96 19.86 2.67
CA GLU A 113 13.90 18.88 2.49
C GLU A 113 14.09 18.10 1.19
N ARG A 114 13.53 16.89 1.15
CA ARG A 114 13.44 16.04 -0.03
C ARG A 114 14.77 15.77 -0.74
N GLN A 115 15.82 15.55 0.02
CA GLN A 115 17.06 15.05 -0.55
C GLN A 115 16.83 13.66 -1.13
N LEU A 116 17.20 13.48 -2.39
CA LEU A 116 17.04 12.22 -3.11
C LEU A 116 18.15 11.25 -2.72
N TYR A 117 17.76 10.04 -2.32
CA TYR A 117 18.65 8.91 -2.09
C TYR A 117 18.28 7.79 -3.05
N ARG A 118 19.25 7.33 -3.83
CA ARG A 118 19.11 6.25 -4.79
C ARG A 118 20.05 5.11 -4.42
N THR A 119 19.52 3.92 -4.19
CA THR A 119 20.29 2.73 -3.82
C THR A 119 19.74 1.50 -4.55
N SER A 120 20.61 0.62 -5.02
CA SER A 120 20.15 -0.64 -5.63
C SER A 120 19.54 -1.56 -4.58
N LEU A 121 18.45 -2.27 -4.95
CA LEU A 121 17.85 -3.28 -4.10
C LEU A 121 18.86 -4.39 -3.78
N ARG A 122 18.74 -4.94 -2.56
CA ARG A 122 19.59 -6.01 -2.03
C ARG A 122 18.72 -7.11 -1.43
N PRO A 123 19.20 -8.36 -1.36
CA PRO A 123 18.51 -9.41 -0.63
C PRO A 123 18.13 -9.00 0.80
N GLY A 124 16.94 -9.38 1.21
CA GLY A 124 16.35 -8.99 2.50
C GLY A 124 15.45 -7.77 2.41
N ILE A 125 15.16 -7.13 3.55
CA ILE A 125 14.19 -6.05 3.66
C ILE A 125 14.91 -4.71 3.65
N GLN A 126 14.47 -3.82 2.76
CA GLN A 126 14.74 -2.39 2.81
C GLN A 126 13.44 -1.67 3.16
N ALA A 127 13.49 -0.68 4.03
CA ALA A 127 12.30 0.00 4.51
C ALA A 127 12.50 1.52 4.64
N ILE A 128 11.38 2.24 4.47
CA ILE A 128 11.20 3.60 4.93
C ILE A 128 10.07 3.58 5.93
N ASP A 129 10.29 4.11 7.11
CA ASP A 129 9.28 4.19 8.14
C ASP A 129 9.36 5.49 8.95
N SER A 130 8.28 5.81 9.64
CA SER A 130 8.26 6.88 10.62
C SER A 130 7.34 6.52 11.78
N LEU A 131 7.87 6.61 13.00
CA LEU A 131 7.14 6.41 14.25
C LEU A 131 6.94 7.73 15.02
N ARG A 132 6.93 8.87 14.32
CA ARG A 132 6.81 10.21 14.91
C ARG A 132 5.39 10.76 14.92
N TYR A 133 4.39 9.90 14.71
CA TYR A 133 2.96 10.24 14.64
C TYR A 133 2.57 11.16 13.46
N SER A 134 3.52 11.54 12.63
CA SER A 134 3.27 12.29 11.40
C SER A 134 4.35 12.01 10.36
N SER A 135 3.96 12.01 9.08
CA SER A 135 4.91 12.07 7.98
C SER A 135 5.61 13.43 8.01
N SER A 136 6.89 13.45 7.69
CA SER A 136 7.71 14.66 7.81
C SER A 136 8.72 14.77 6.66
N PRO A 137 9.40 15.92 6.50
CA PRO A 137 10.51 16.04 5.56
C PRO A 137 11.67 15.09 5.84
N GLN A 138 11.76 14.54 7.05
CA GLN A 138 12.83 13.60 7.43
C GLN A 138 12.63 12.21 6.82
N GLN A 139 11.36 11.77 6.70
CA GLN A 139 10.98 10.51 6.06
C GLN A 139 9.71 10.75 5.25
N ASN A 140 9.83 10.79 3.94
CA ASN A 140 8.69 11.00 3.07
C ASN A 140 7.97 9.68 2.81
N PRO A 141 6.63 9.60 2.88
CA PRO A 141 5.87 8.38 2.60
C PRO A 141 5.82 8.02 1.10
N PHE A 142 6.50 8.78 0.27
CA PHE A 142 6.66 8.53 -1.16
C PHE A 142 8.02 7.94 -1.47
N PHE A 143 8.05 6.91 -2.33
CA PHE A 143 9.28 6.35 -2.88
C PHE A 143 9.04 5.87 -4.32
N MET A 144 10.12 5.56 -5.02
CA MET A 144 10.06 5.00 -6.37
C MET A 144 10.97 3.78 -6.48
N LEU A 145 10.56 2.86 -7.36
CA LEU A 145 11.41 1.79 -7.89
C LEU A 145 11.63 2.07 -9.37
N SER A 146 12.87 2.33 -9.74
CA SER A 146 13.27 2.60 -11.12
C SER A 146 14.20 1.54 -11.66
N ARG A 147 14.12 1.20 -12.93
CA ARG A 147 15.18 0.42 -13.56
C ARG A 147 16.49 1.18 -13.45
N ARG A 148 17.61 0.46 -13.37
CA ARG A 148 18.95 1.05 -13.15
C ARG A 148 19.35 2.06 -14.23
N GLU A 149 18.96 1.79 -15.47
CA GLU A 149 19.21 2.62 -16.65
C GLU A 149 18.24 3.78 -16.81
N THR A 150 17.23 3.91 -15.96
CA THR A 150 16.22 4.95 -16.04
C THR A 150 16.82 6.33 -15.80
N THR A 151 16.46 7.24 -16.69
CA THR A 151 16.80 8.67 -16.66
C THR A 151 15.55 9.53 -16.48
N GLU A 152 15.69 10.85 -16.48
CA GLU A 152 14.56 11.78 -16.44
C GLU A 152 13.71 11.76 -17.72
N HIS A 153 14.23 11.19 -18.82
CA HIS A 153 13.58 11.23 -20.13
C HIS A 153 13.19 9.85 -20.68
N SER A 154 13.69 8.78 -20.06
CA SER A 154 13.41 7.42 -20.54
C SER A 154 13.60 6.38 -19.47
N GLY A 155 12.88 5.27 -19.60
CA GLY A 155 12.97 4.12 -18.71
C GLY A 155 11.64 3.79 -18.03
N GLU A 156 11.71 2.90 -17.05
CA GLU A 156 10.56 2.39 -16.29
C GLU A 156 10.69 2.80 -14.83
N VAL A 157 9.63 3.39 -14.28
CA VAL A 157 9.55 3.81 -12.88
C VAL A 157 8.18 3.49 -12.32
N TYR A 158 8.14 2.88 -11.15
CA TYR A 158 6.94 2.72 -10.33
C TYR A 158 7.01 3.66 -9.13
N GLY A 159 6.08 4.60 -9.04
CA GLY A 159 5.94 5.50 -7.90
C GLY A 159 4.93 4.95 -6.89
N PHE A 160 5.29 4.99 -5.61
CA PHE A 160 4.44 4.55 -4.50
C PHE A 160 4.23 5.72 -3.55
N ASN A 161 2.98 6.05 -3.29
CA ASN A 161 2.63 7.12 -2.37
C ASN A 161 1.63 6.63 -1.32
N PHE A 162 2.04 6.62 -0.07
CA PHE A 162 1.15 6.28 1.03
C PHE A 162 0.36 7.52 1.46
N ILE A 163 -0.95 7.52 1.21
CA ILE A 163 -1.83 8.65 1.52
C ILE A 163 -2.33 8.52 2.96
N TYR A 164 -1.46 8.81 3.90
CA TYR A 164 -1.75 8.84 5.32
C TYR A 164 -0.74 9.73 6.05
N SER A 165 -1.16 10.44 7.08
CA SER A 165 -0.32 11.41 7.79
C SER A 165 0.21 10.93 9.16
N GLY A 166 -0.10 9.70 9.55
CA GLY A 166 0.37 9.11 10.81
C GLY A 166 1.66 8.30 10.68
N ASN A 167 1.88 7.38 11.62
CA ASN A 167 2.96 6.41 11.52
C ASN A 167 2.79 5.53 10.29
N PHE A 168 3.87 5.26 9.58
CA PHE A 168 3.85 4.43 8.39
C PHE A 168 5.09 3.57 8.28
N GLN A 169 4.98 2.52 7.49
CA GLN A 169 6.09 1.68 7.08
C GLN A 169 5.85 1.20 5.64
N ASN A 170 6.82 1.48 4.76
CA ASN A 170 6.90 0.94 3.41
C ASN A 170 8.10 0.00 3.36
N MET A 171 7.91 -1.22 2.88
CA MET A 171 8.95 -2.23 2.83
C MET A 171 9.10 -2.79 1.43
N ILE A 172 10.33 -3.05 1.03
CA ILE A 172 10.67 -3.84 -0.15
C ILE A 172 11.50 -5.03 0.33
N GLU A 173 10.97 -6.22 0.14
CA GLU A 173 11.63 -7.48 0.43
C GLU A 173 12.12 -8.13 -0.87
N VAL A 174 13.40 -8.46 -0.92
CA VAL A 174 13.99 -9.25 -2.01
C VAL A 174 14.28 -10.64 -1.47
N ASP A 175 13.66 -11.64 -2.09
CA ASP A 175 13.78 -13.03 -1.68
C ASP A 175 14.99 -13.73 -2.35
N HIS A 176 15.15 -15.02 -2.06
CA HIS A 176 16.24 -15.84 -2.61
C HIS A 176 16.04 -16.25 -4.08
N PHE A 177 14.89 -15.97 -4.67
CA PHE A 177 14.63 -16.12 -6.10
C PHE A 177 14.84 -14.82 -6.88
N ASP A 178 15.35 -13.80 -6.22
CA ASP A 178 15.57 -12.47 -6.79
C ASP A 178 14.28 -11.75 -7.21
N THR A 179 13.15 -12.09 -6.58
CA THR A 179 11.89 -11.35 -6.73
C THR A 179 11.75 -10.27 -5.67
N ALA A 180 11.12 -9.15 -6.01
CA ALA A 180 10.92 -8.05 -5.08
C ALA A 180 9.43 -7.92 -4.70
N ARG A 181 9.15 -7.83 -3.41
CA ARG A 181 7.81 -7.60 -2.85
C ARG A 181 7.73 -6.24 -2.19
N VAL A 182 6.82 -5.42 -2.66
CA VAL A 182 6.48 -4.13 -2.04
C VAL A 182 5.29 -4.31 -1.11
N THR A 183 5.41 -3.74 0.10
CA THR A 183 4.35 -3.82 1.10
C THR A 183 4.21 -2.51 1.85
#